data_745985f853777b1fd16769769b5ebcd3
#
_entry.id   745985f853777b1fd16769769b5ebcd3
#
_cell.length_a   1.000
_cell.length_b   1.000
_cell.length_c   1.000
_cell.angle_alpha   90.00
_cell.angle_beta   90.00
_cell.angle_gamma   90.00
#
_symmetry.space_group_name_H-M   'P 1'
#
loop_
_entity.id
_entity.type
_entity.pdbx_description
1 polymer ?
#
loop_
_entity_poly.entity_id
_entity_poly.type
_entity_poly.pdbx_seq_one_letter_code
_entity_poly.pdbx_strand_id
1 'polypeptide(L)'
;MSRYDNLINGQWTAADSYSPNTNPSDLSDVIGEYAQGGASDVQAAVAAATAAFPAWSTSGIQARSDALDKIGTEILARKAELGELLAREEGKTLPEAIGEVGRAGQIFKFFAGECLRLSGETVPSVRPGIGVEITREPIGVVGLITPWNFPIAIPAWKIAPALAFGNCVVLKPADLVPGSAWALADIIHRSGIPAGVFNLVMGPGRVIGEALVNHADVAAISFTGSTGVGRGIAAACVASGKKVQLEMGGKNPQIVLDDADLNQAVELSAQSGFYSTGQRC
;
A
#
# COMPACT_ATOMS: atom_id res chain seq x y z
N MET A 1 13.16 -5.94 23.78
CA MET A 1 12.24 -6.08 22.64
C MET A 1 12.57 -4.99 21.64
N SER A 2 12.60 -5.29 20.34
CA SER A 2 12.92 -4.29 19.32
C SER A 2 11.75 -3.33 19.13
N ARG A 3 12.04 -2.02 19.00
CA ARG A 3 11.07 -0.98 18.69
C ARG A 3 11.20 -0.53 17.25
N TYR A 4 10.07 -0.30 16.63
CA TYR A 4 9.95 0.06 15.21
C TYR A 4 9.20 1.39 15.08
N ASP A 5 9.91 2.40 14.60
CA ASP A 5 9.47 3.79 14.52
C ASP A 5 8.70 4.09 13.22
N ASN A 6 8.01 5.22 13.16
CA ASN A 6 7.46 5.76 11.93
C ASN A 6 8.58 6.24 10.98
N LEU A 7 8.35 6.22 9.68
CA LEU A 7 9.26 6.80 8.69
C LEU A 7 8.67 8.12 8.17
N ILE A 8 9.28 9.23 8.57
CA ILE A 8 8.82 10.57 8.17
C ILE A 8 10.01 11.35 7.61
N ASN A 9 9.85 11.89 6.40
CA ASN A 9 10.90 12.67 5.73
C ASN A 9 12.27 11.96 5.67
N GLY A 10 12.26 10.65 5.42
CA GLY A 10 13.49 9.85 5.36
C GLY A 10 14.17 9.64 6.72
N GLN A 11 13.48 9.85 7.84
CA GLN A 11 13.98 9.62 9.19
C GLN A 11 13.06 8.69 9.95
N TRP A 12 13.64 7.75 10.69
CA TRP A 12 12.91 6.95 11.66
C TRP A 12 12.59 7.83 12.87
N THR A 13 11.29 8.08 13.08
CA THR A 13 10.78 9.02 14.08
C THR A 13 10.04 8.26 15.16
N ALA A 14 10.51 8.37 16.40
CA ALA A 14 9.90 7.74 17.56
C ALA A 14 8.49 8.30 17.81
N ALA A 15 7.58 7.45 18.28
CA ALA A 15 6.25 7.84 18.75
C ALA A 15 6.22 7.92 20.28
N ASP A 16 5.21 8.60 20.83
CA ASP A 16 5.00 8.71 22.28
C ASP A 16 4.67 7.36 22.94
N SER A 17 4.09 6.44 22.17
CA SER A 17 3.73 5.10 22.65
C SER A 17 3.95 4.04 21.56
N TYR A 18 4.02 2.79 22.00
CA TYR A 18 4.22 1.62 21.16
C TYR A 18 3.22 0.53 21.54
N SER A 19 2.85 -0.29 20.59
CA SER A 19 1.96 -1.43 20.77
C SER A 19 2.68 -2.71 20.35
N PRO A 20 2.54 -3.82 21.12
CA PRO A 20 3.12 -5.09 20.74
C PRO A 20 2.42 -5.65 19.50
N ASN A 21 3.21 -6.21 18.58
CA ASN A 21 2.74 -7.08 17.51
C ASN A 21 2.94 -8.52 17.96
N THR A 22 1.85 -9.25 18.17
CA THR A 22 1.86 -10.59 18.73
C THR A 22 1.37 -11.60 17.70
N ASN A 23 2.06 -12.72 17.59
CA ASN A 23 1.69 -13.82 16.72
C ASN A 23 0.32 -14.39 17.15
N PRO A 24 -0.72 -14.34 16.30
CA PRO A 24 -2.05 -14.85 16.66
C PRO A 24 -2.10 -16.37 16.83
N SER A 25 -1.11 -17.09 16.30
CA SER A 25 -1.00 -18.56 16.45
C SER A 25 -0.20 -18.98 17.69
N ASP A 26 0.56 -18.06 18.29
CA ASP A 26 1.32 -18.27 19.54
C ASP A 26 1.42 -16.95 20.31
N LEU A 27 0.53 -16.74 21.26
CA LEU A 27 0.45 -15.50 22.01
C LEU A 27 1.68 -15.20 22.91
N SER A 28 2.58 -16.17 23.07
CA SER A 28 3.86 -15.94 23.75
C SER A 28 4.94 -15.36 22.81
N ASP A 29 4.72 -15.43 21.50
CA ASP A 29 5.62 -14.91 20.46
C ASP A 29 5.29 -13.43 20.17
N VAL A 30 6.01 -12.51 20.82
CA VAL A 30 5.92 -11.07 20.55
C VAL A 30 6.99 -10.72 19.51
N ILE A 31 6.54 -10.31 18.32
CA ILE A 31 7.38 -10.01 17.16
C ILE A 31 8.18 -8.71 17.39
N GLY A 32 7.54 -7.72 18.00
CA GLY A 32 8.16 -6.43 18.31
C GLY A 32 7.16 -5.40 18.81
N GLU A 33 7.63 -4.19 19.13
CA GLU A 33 6.81 -3.05 19.51
C GLU A 33 6.80 -2.02 18.38
N TYR A 34 5.63 -1.59 17.92
CA TYR A 34 5.47 -0.69 16.79
C TYR A 34 4.84 0.64 17.21
N ALA A 35 5.32 1.72 16.63
CA ALA A 35 4.90 3.08 16.91
C ALA A 35 3.39 3.27 16.83
N GLN A 36 2.83 3.97 17.79
CA GLN A 36 1.44 4.43 17.81
C GLN A 36 1.44 5.94 17.59
N GLY A 37 1.49 6.32 16.30
CA GLY A 37 1.51 7.72 15.89
C GLY A 37 0.18 8.45 16.14
N GLY A 38 0.24 9.76 16.04
CA GLY A 38 -0.88 10.68 16.21
C GLY A 38 -1.16 11.54 14.99
N ALA A 39 -2.10 12.46 15.10
CA ALA A 39 -2.43 13.42 14.05
C ALA A 39 -1.23 14.33 13.69
N SER A 40 -0.35 14.62 14.64
CA SER A 40 0.88 15.39 14.43
C SER A 40 1.86 14.68 13.50
N ASP A 41 1.97 13.34 13.60
CA ASP A 41 2.81 12.55 12.70
C ASP A 41 2.28 12.55 11.26
N VAL A 42 0.95 12.49 11.11
CA VAL A 42 0.30 12.64 9.80
C VAL A 42 0.59 14.02 9.22
N GLN A 43 0.44 15.09 10.02
CA GLN A 43 0.75 16.45 9.58
C GLN A 43 2.21 16.57 9.11
N ALA A 44 3.16 16.02 9.87
CA ALA A 44 4.58 16.04 9.51
C ALA A 44 4.87 15.22 8.24
N ALA A 45 4.26 14.03 8.12
CA ALA A 45 4.42 13.18 6.94
C ALA A 45 3.84 13.80 5.67
N VAL A 46 2.65 14.41 5.76
CA VAL A 46 2.03 15.11 4.61
C VAL A 46 2.82 16.35 4.24
N ALA A 47 3.30 17.13 5.21
CA ALA A 47 4.16 18.29 4.94
C ALA A 47 5.46 17.88 4.22
N ALA A 48 6.11 16.78 4.66
CA ALA A 48 7.28 16.22 4.01
C ALA A 48 6.98 15.77 2.57
N ALA A 49 5.85 15.07 2.36
CA ALA A 49 5.42 14.62 1.04
C ALA A 49 5.11 15.80 0.10
N THR A 50 4.46 16.84 0.60
CA THR A 50 4.17 18.07 -0.14
C THR A 50 5.46 18.79 -0.57
N ALA A 51 6.43 18.87 0.33
CA ALA A 51 7.74 19.48 0.03
C ALA A 51 8.54 18.68 -1.01
N ALA A 52 8.46 17.35 -0.99
CA ALA A 52 9.16 16.48 -1.92
C ALA A 52 8.50 16.39 -3.31
N PHE A 53 7.20 16.65 -3.40
CA PHE A 53 6.39 16.45 -4.60
C PHE A 53 6.91 17.19 -5.85
N PRO A 54 7.26 18.49 -5.82
CA PRO A 54 7.69 19.20 -7.03
C PRO A 54 8.90 18.56 -7.71
N ALA A 55 9.90 18.10 -6.92
CA ALA A 55 11.10 17.47 -7.44
C ALA A 55 10.82 16.03 -7.92
N TRP A 56 10.00 15.25 -7.19
CA TRP A 56 9.67 13.88 -7.55
C TRP A 56 8.77 13.81 -8.78
N SER A 57 7.75 14.65 -8.88
CA SER A 57 6.80 14.69 -9.98
C SER A 57 7.45 14.99 -11.33
N THR A 58 8.53 15.78 -11.33
CA THR A 58 9.30 16.15 -12.53
C THR A 58 10.57 15.33 -12.72
N SER A 59 10.82 14.33 -11.85
CA SER A 59 11.99 13.45 -11.96
C SER A 59 11.93 12.59 -13.23
N GLY A 60 13.11 12.22 -13.75
CA GLY A 60 13.19 11.39 -14.95
C GLY A 60 12.52 10.01 -14.74
N ILE A 61 11.82 9.53 -15.76
CA ILE A 61 11.15 8.22 -15.72
C ILE A 61 12.13 7.07 -15.43
N GLN A 62 13.39 7.17 -15.90
CA GLN A 62 14.43 6.18 -15.63
C GLN A 62 14.77 6.11 -14.13
N ALA A 63 14.92 7.26 -13.47
CA ALA A 63 15.24 7.30 -12.04
C ALA A 63 14.13 6.63 -11.18
N ARG A 64 12.86 6.85 -11.55
CA ARG A 64 11.73 6.19 -10.89
C ARG A 64 11.71 4.68 -11.17
N SER A 65 11.97 4.29 -12.42
CA SER A 65 12.07 2.89 -12.82
C SER A 65 13.17 2.16 -12.03
N ASP A 66 14.36 2.72 -11.97
CA ASP A 66 15.51 2.12 -11.26
C ASP A 66 15.25 1.96 -9.78
N ALA A 67 14.62 2.95 -9.13
CA ALA A 67 14.25 2.87 -7.73
C ALA A 67 13.24 1.76 -7.47
N LEU A 68 12.18 1.67 -8.27
CA LEU A 68 11.16 0.63 -8.14
C LEU A 68 11.71 -0.77 -8.46
N ASP A 69 12.61 -0.88 -9.45
CA ASP A 69 13.28 -2.13 -9.80
C ASP A 69 14.15 -2.65 -8.64
N LYS A 70 14.90 -1.75 -8.01
CA LYS A 70 15.72 -2.04 -6.83
C LYS A 70 14.87 -2.54 -5.66
N ILE A 71 13.73 -1.87 -5.38
CA ILE A 71 12.78 -2.30 -4.33
C ILE A 71 12.26 -3.71 -4.63
N GLY A 72 11.76 -3.95 -5.86
CA GLY A 72 11.24 -5.25 -6.26
C GLY A 72 12.28 -6.36 -6.18
N THR A 73 13.53 -6.06 -6.57
CA THR A 73 14.66 -6.98 -6.49
C THR A 73 14.97 -7.38 -5.05
N GLU A 74 15.02 -6.42 -4.12
CA GLU A 74 15.29 -6.71 -2.72
C GLU A 74 14.15 -7.49 -2.06
N ILE A 75 12.89 -7.15 -2.32
CA ILE A 75 11.73 -7.91 -1.81
C ILE A 75 11.82 -9.38 -2.27
N LEU A 76 12.10 -9.63 -3.55
CA LEU A 76 12.22 -10.99 -4.08
C LEU A 76 13.40 -11.76 -3.48
N ALA A 77 14.53 -11.10 -3.26
CA ALA A 77 15.71 -11.70 -2.64
C ALA A 77 15.45 -12.11 -1.17
N ARG A 78 14.64 -11.33 -0.44
CA ARG A 78 14.32 -11.53 0.97
C ARG A 78 12.96 -12.22 1.19
N LYS A 79 12.35 -12.82 0.15
CA LYS A 79 10.98 -13.33 0.23
C LYS A 79 10.74 -14.36 1.33
N ALA A 80 11.72 -15.17 1.68
CA ALA A 80 11.60 -16.17 2.74
C ALA A 80 11.56 -15.51 4.13
N GLU A 81 12.47 -14.58 4.39
CA GLU A 81 12.54 -13.79 5.63
C GLU A 81 11.27 -12.94 5.85
N LEU A 82 10.87 -12.20 4.83
CA LEU A 82 9.67 -11.36 4.88
C LEU A 82 8.39 -12.20 4.97
N GLY A 83 8.38 -13.38 4.35
CA GLY A 83 7.27 -14.34 4.44
C GLY A 83 7.14 -14.94 5.83
N GLU A 84 8.25 -15.22 6.52
CA GLU A 84 8.24 -15.67 7.91
C GLU A 84 7.67 -14.60 8.85
N LEU A 85 8.10 -13.34 8.70
CA LEU A 85 7.53 -12.21 9.44
C LEU A 85 6.03 -12.09 9.22
N LEU A 86 5.59 -12.15 7.96
CA LEU A 86 4.19 -12.03 7.59
C LEU A 86 3.35 -13.20 8.15
N ALA A 87 3.85 -14.44 8.06
CA ALA A 87 3.15 -15.60 8.61
C ALA A 87 2.97 -15.49 10.12
N ARG A 88 3.98 -14.99 10.84
CA ARG A 88 3.91 -14.78 12.30
C ARG A 88 2.94 -13.70 12.69
N GLU A 89 2.90 -12.56 12.00
CA GLU A 89 2.04 -11.44 12.42
C GLU A 89 0.58 -11.57 11.97
N GLU A 90 0.32 -12.23 10.84
CA GLU A 90 -1.04 -12.33 10.29
C GLU A 90 -1.68 -13.71 10.53
N GLY A 91 -0.87 -14.75 10.71
CA GLY A 91 -1.35 -16.10 11.01
C GLY A 91 -1.62 -16.97 9.80
N LYS A 92 -1.32 -16.55 8.57
CA LYS A 92 -1.43 -17.42 7.39
C LYS A 92 -0.27 -18.41 7.31
N THR A 93 -0.44 -19.44 6.47
CA THR A 93 0.61 -20.46 6.30
C THR A 93 1.87 -19.84 5.68
N LEU A 94 3.04 -20.38 6.05
CA LEU A 94 4.32 -19.89 5.52
C LEU A 94 4.41 -19.92 3.98
N PRO A 95 3.94 -20.96 3.27
CA PRO A 95 3.94 -20.93 1.80
C PRO A 95 3.08 -19.81 1.21
N GLU A 96 1.92 -19.52 1.79
CA GLU A 96 1.06 -18.41 1.35
C GLU A 96 1.70 -17.05 1.62
N ALA A 97 2.34 -16.89 2.79
CA ALA A 97 3.04 -15.68 3.15
C ALA A 97 4.23 -15.40 2.21
N ILE A 98 5.06 -16.43 1.91
CA ILE A 98 6.15 -16.32 0.92
C ILE A 98 5.60 -15.98 -0.49
N GLY A 99 4.48 -16.58 -0.86
CA GLY A 99 3.79 -16.29 -2.13
C GLY A 99 3.32 -14.84 -2.22
N GLU A 100 2.77 -14.30 -1.14
CA GLU A 100 2.34 -12.90 -1.06
C GLU A 100 3.52 -11.94 -1.20
N VAL A 101 4.62 -12.17 -0.49
CA VAL A 101 5.84 -11.37 -0.62
C VAL A 101 6.39 -11.43 -2.04
N GLY A 102 6.40 -12.63 -2.65
CA GLY A 102 6.78 -12.80 -4.05
C GLY A 102 5.93 -11.93 -4.98
N ARG A 103 4.61 -11.87 -4.72
CA ARG A 103 3.68 -11.02 -5.48
C ARG A 103 3.99 -9.54 -5.29
N ALA A 104 4.27 -9.09 -4.06
CA ALA A 104 4.66 -7.70 -3.79
C ALA A 104 5.91 -7.29 -4.58
N GLY A 105 6.95 -8.12 -4.60
CA GLY A 105 8.15 -7.86 -5.40
C GLY A 105 7.88 -7.79 -6.90
N GLN A 106 7.05 -8.70 -7.44
CA GLN A 106 6.64 -8.68 -8.85
C GLN A 106 5.87 -7.40 -9.22
N ILE A 107 5.06 -6.86 -8.31
CA ILE A 107 4.32 -5.61 -8.54
C ILE A 107 5.28 -4.44 -8.71
N PHE A 108 6.27 -4.31 -7.84
CA PHE A 108 7.29 -3.27 -7.99
C PHE A 108 8.06 -3.41 -9.30
N LYS A 109 8.44 -4.64 -9.71
CA LYS A 109 9.07 -4.91 -11.02
C LYS A 109 8.17 -4.53 -12.19
N PHE A 110 6.88 -4.84 -12.11
CA PHE A 110 5.91 -4.45 -13.14
C PHE A 110 5.83 -2.93 -13.29
N PHE A 111 5.66 -2.19 -12.19
CA PHE A 111 5.56 -0.74 -12.23
C PHE A 111 6.90 -0.04 -12.53
N ALA A 112 8.03 -0.66 -12.26
CA ALA A 112 9.33 -0.21 -12.78
C ALA A 112 9.32 -0.16 -14.32
N GLY A 113 8.79 -1.21 -14.97
CA GLY A 113 8.60 -1.22 -16.41
C GLY A 113 7.56 -0.21 -16.91
N GLU A 114 6.47 0.00 -16.14
CA GLU A 114 5.42 0.96 -16.49
C GLU A 114 5.90 2.42 -16.44
N CYS A 115 6.87 2.76 -15.60
CA CYS A 115 7.51 4.09 -15.62
C CYS A 115 8.01 4.46 -17.03
N LEU A 116 8.58 3.48 -17.76
CA LEU A 116 9.17 3.69 -19.07
C LEU A 116 8.13 3.70 -20.20
N ARG A 117 6.89 3.28 -19.90
CA ARG A 117 5.77 3.21 -20.84
C ARG A 117 4.67 4.23 -20.57
N LEU A 118 4.97 5.28 -19.82
CA LEU A 118 4.02 6.36 -19.58
C LEU A 118 3.74 7.10 -20.88
N SER A 119 2.65 6.73 -21.55
CA SER A 119 2.23 7.30 -22.82
C SER A 119 1.10 8.30 -22.64
N GLY A 120 1.01 9.26 -23.57
CA GLY A 120 -0.13 10.10 -23.84
C GLY A 120 -0.76 9.76 -25.19
N GLU A 121 -1.72 10.55 -25.61
CA GLU A 121 -2.40 10.43 -26.89
C GLU A 121 -2.46 11.79 -27.57
N THR A 122 -2.25 11.83 -28.90
CA THR A 122 -2.53 13.00 -29.72
C THR A 122 -3.63 12.64 -30.68
N VAL A 123 -4.75 13.37 -30.63
CA VAL A 123 -5.92 13.12 -31.47
C VAL A 123 -6.35 14.39 -32.23
N PRO A 124 -6.88 14.25 -33.45
CA PRO A 124 -7.42 15.39 -34.19
C PRO A 124 -8.70 15.91 -33.53
N SER A 125 -8.89 17.23 -33.55
CA SER A 125 -10.15 17.86 -33.18
C SER A 125 -11.11 17.92 -34.37
N VAL A 126 -12.41 17.88 -34.09
CA VAL A 126 -13.45 18.21 -35.09
C VAL A 126 -13.43 19.68 -35.51
N ARG A 127 -12.71 20.52 -34.79
CA ARG A 127 -12.55 21.96 -35.10
C ARG A 127 -11.26 22.16 -35.90
N PRO A 128 -11.32 22.79 -37.10
CA PRO A 128 -10.13 23.05 -37.89
C PRO A 128 -9.10 23.91 -37.14
N GLY A 129 -7.81 23.51 -37.27
CA GLY A 129 -6.69 24.24 -36.64
C GLY A 129 -6.48 23.99 -35.15
N ILE A 130 -7.24 23.06 -34.55
CA ILE A 130 -7.06 22.64 -33.14
C ILE A 130 -6.50 21.23 -33.08
N GLY A 131 -5.42 21.06 -32.31
CA GLY A 131 -4.91 19.75 -31.86
C GLY A 131 -5.39 19.44 -30.43
N VAL A 132 -5.52 18.16 -30.13
CA VAL A 132 -5.81 17.68 -28.76
C VAL A 132 -4.69 16.76 -28.33
N GLU A 133 -4.07 17.07 -27.20
CA GLU A 133 -3.06 16.24 -26.54
C GLU A 133 -3.58 15.80 -25.18
N ILE A 134 -3.47 14.51 -24.88
CA ILE A 134 -3.87 13.92 -23.59
C ILE A 134 -2.60 13.46 -22.89
N THR A 135 -2.32 14.05 -21.73
CA THR A 135 -1.18 13.69 -20.88
C THR A 135 -1.64 13.08 -19.56
N ARG A 136 -0.76 12.34 -18.90
CA ARG A 136 -1.00 11.78 -17.57
C ARG A 136 -0.09 12.49 -16.58
N GLU A 137 -0.71 13.20 -15.65
CA GLU A 137 0.00 14.04 -14.68
C GLU A 137 -0.12 13.46 -13.26
N PRO A 138 0.94 13.57 -12.43
CA PRO A 138 0.85 13.24 -11.02
C PRO A 138 -0.11 14.22 -10.32
N ILE A 139 -0.84 13.73 -9.32
CA ILE A 139 -1.90 14.49 -8.65
C ILE A 139 -1.44 15.12 -7.33
N GLY A 140 -0.30 14.71 -6.77
CA GLY A 140 0.21 15.25 -5.51
C GLY A 140 0.49 14.20 -4.46
N VAL A 141 0.10 14.49 -3.22
CA VAL A 141 0.23 13.55 -2.09
C VAL A 141 -0.95 12.58 -2.08
N VAL A 142 -0.65 11.29 -2.03
CA VAL A 142 -1.64 10.21 -1.96
C VAL A 142 -1.60 9.55 -0.59
N GLY A 143 -2.71 9.58 0.12
CA GLY A 143 -2.91 8.82 1.35
C GLY A 143 -3.29 7.38 1.03
N LEU A 144 -2.52 6.43 1.54
CA LEU A 144 -2.77 5.00 1.39
C LEU A 144 -3.20 4.39 2.72
N ILE A 145 -4.36 3.76 2.75
CA ILE A 145 -4.89 3.08 3.94
C ILE A 145 -5.14 1.62 3.57
N THR A 146 -4.43 0.70 4.24
CA THR A 146 -4.39 -0.72 3.85
C THR A 146 -4.87 -1.65 4.97
N PRO A 147 -5.46 -2.81 4.62
CA PRO A 147 -6.00 -3.78 5.56
C PRO A 147 -4.92 -4.74 6.06
N TRP A 148 -5.33 -5.67 6.92
CA TRP A 148 -4.48 -6.64 7.58
C TRP A 148 -4.29 -7.96 6.83
N ASN A 149 -5.22 -8.34 5.93
CA ASN A 149 -5.24 -9.68 5.33
C ASN A 149 -4.20 -9.94 4.23
N PHE A 150 -3.66 -8.88 3.62
CA PHE A 150 -2.52 -8.94 2.70
C PHE A 150 -1.58 -7.76 3.00
N PRO A 151 -0.83 -7.83 4.13
CA PRO A 151 -0.16 -6.67 4.72
C PRO A 151 1.07 -6.18 3.96
N ILE A 152 1.59 -6.93 2.99
CA ILE A 152 2.68 -6.47 2.11
C ILE A 152 2.21 -6.30 0.65
N ALA A 153 1.34 -7.18 0.14
CA ALA A 153 0.92 -7.11 -1.25
C ALA A 153 -0.02 -5.92 -1.51
N ILE A 154 -0.99 -5.65 -0.64
CA ILE A 154 -1.91 -4.51 -0.84
C ILE A 154 -1.18 -3.16 -0.73
N PRO A 155 -0.30 -2.91 0.26
CA PRO A 155 0.57 -1.75 0.20
C PRO A 155 1.37 -1.65 -1.09
N ALA A 156 1.99 -2.74 -1.57
CA ALA A 156 2.76 -2.74 -2.80
C ALA A 156 1.91 -2.33 -4.02
N TRP A 157 0.66 -2.83 -4.14
CA TRP A 157 -0.26 -2.46 -5.22
C TRP A 157 -0.64 -0.98 -5.26
N LYS A 158 -0.53 -0.29 -4.14
CA LYS A 158 -0.86 1.14 -4.02
C LYS A 158 0.38 2.02 -4.12
N ILE A 159 1.47 1.61 -3.45
CA ILE A 159 2.73 2.38 -3.41
C ILE A 159 3.39 2.39 -4.80
N ALA A 160 3.56 1.22 -5.42
CA ALA A 160 4.31 1.11 -6.66
C ALA A 160 3.73 1.99 -7.79
N PRO A 161 2.42 1.96 -8.12
CA PRO A 161 1.85 2.86 -9.13
C PRO A 161 1.90 4.33 -8.70
N ALA A 162 1.67 4.66 -7.43
CA ALA A 162 1.74 6.04 -6.97
C ALA A 162 3.13 6.64 -7.22
N LEU A 163 4.19 5.93 -6.83
CA LEU A 163 5.58 6.36 -7.04
C LEU A 163 5.97 6.36 -8.51
N ALA A 164 5.57 5.33 -9.28
CA ALA A 164 5.85 5.22 -10.72
C ALA A 164 5.37 6.45 -11.49
N PHE A 165 4.20 6.94 -11.15
CA PHE A 165 3.58 8.09 -11.81
C PHE A 165 3.86 9.44 -11.13
N GLY A 166 4.90 9.51 -10.28
CA GLY A 166 5.42 10.77 -9.75
C GLY A 166 4.65 11.35 -8.56
N ASN A 167 3.77 10.57 -7.92
CA ASN A 167 3.09 11.00 -6.70
C ASN A 167 3.94 10.72 -5.46
N CYS A 168 3.73 11.49 -4.39
CA CYS A 168 4.27 11.21 -3.07
C CYS A 168 3.25 10.47 -2.20
N VAL A 169 3.73 9.68 -1.25
CA VAL A 169 2.91 8.72 -0.50
C VAL A 169 3.01 8.90 1.00
N VAL A 170 1.88 8.85 1.67
CA VAL A 170 1.79 8.61 3.12
C VAL A 170 1.00 7.32 3.33
N LEU A 171 1.67 6.27 3.83
CA LEU A 171 1.08 4.96 4.10
C LEU A 171 0.62 4.84 5.55
N LYS A 172 -0.64 4.44 5.76
CA LYS A 172 -1.21 3.97 7.03
C LYS A 172 -1.55 2.49 6.91
N PRO A 173 -0.74 1.56 7.44
CA PRO A 173 -1.05 0.14 7.46
C PRO A 173 -2.07 -0.21 8.53
N ALA A 174 -2.59 -1.44 8.53
CA ALA A 174 -3.43 -1.93 9.63
C ALA A 174 -2.63 -2.08 10.92
N ASP A 175 -3.24 -1.73 12.05
CA ASP A 175 -2.60 -1.76 13.38
C ASP A 175 -2.24 -3.18 13.84
N LEU A 176 -2.97 -4.18 13.33
CA LEU A 176 -2.78 -5.59 13.70
C LEU A 176 -1.53 -6.22 13.08
N VAL A 177 -1.04 -5.67 11.97
CA VAL A 177 0.05 -6.25 11.16
C VAL A 177 1.00 -5.15 10.66
N PRO A 178 1.63 -4.42 11.57
CA PRO A 178 2.51 -3.30 11.19
C PRO A 178 3.86 -3.75 10.67
N GLY A 179 4.32 -4.96 11.00
CA GLY A 179 5.67 -5.43 10.74
C GLY A 179 5.99 -5.58 9.26
N SER A 180 5.09 -6.19 8.48
CA SER A 180 5.28 -6.32 7.02
C SER A 180 5.33 -4.96 6.33
N ALA A 181 4.50 -4.01 6.76
CA ALA A 181 4.50 -2.66 6.21
C ALA A 181 5.77 -1.89 6.59
N TRP A 182 6.24 -2.06 7.84
CA TRP A 182 7.51 -1.47 8.29
C TRP A 182 8.70 -2.04 7.51
N ALA A 183 8.76 -3.36 7.33
CA ALA A 183 9.83 -3.99 6.56
C ALA A 183 9.83 -3.53 5.09
N LEU A 184 8.66 -3.34 4.49
CA LEU A 184 8.53 -2.74 3.16
C LEU A 184 9.02 -1.30 3.14
N ALA A 185 8.67 -0.50 4.16
CA ALA A 185 9.12 0.89 4.29
C ALA A 185 10.65 0.99 4.43
N ASP A 186 11.28 0.07 5.16
CA ASP A 186 12.74 -0.01 5.28
C ASP A 186 13.42 -0.29 3.92
N ILE A 187 12.87 -1.21 3.13
CA ILE A 187 13.36 -1.48 1.78
C ILE A 187 13.23 -0.23 0.88
N ILE A 188 12.07 0.43 0.93
CA ILE A 188 11.82 1.66 0.16
C ILE A 188 12.79 2.77 0.60
N HIS A 189 12.97 2.97 1.90
CA HIS A 189 13.89 3.97 2.45
C HIS A 189 15.33 3.78 1.94
N ARG A 190 15.82 2.55 1.87
CA ARG A 190 17.19 2.22 1.40
C ARG A 190 17.30 2.14 -0.13
N SER A 191 16.21 2.28 -0.88
CA SER A 191 16.23 2.17 -2.34
C SER A 191 16.91 3.36 -3.05
N GLY A 192 17.00 4.51 -2.37
CA GLY A 192 17.49 5.77 -2.93
C GLY A 192 16.37 6.72 -3.35
N ILE A 193 15.13 6.42 -3.05
CA ILE A 193 14.01 7.37 -3.19
C ILE A 193 14.26 8.57 -2.27
N PRO A 194 14.09 9.82 -2.74
CA PRO A 194 14.33 11.01 -1.94
C PRO A 194 13.47 11.06 -0.67
N ALA A 195 14.03 11.68 0.39
CA ALA A 195 13.32 11.93 1.63
C ALA A 195 11.97 12.63 1.37
N GLY A 196 10.92 12.25 2.09
CA GLY A 196 9.57 12.78 1.95
C GLY A 196 8.73 12.17 0.83
N VAL A 197 9.30 11.56 -0.20
CA VAL A 197 8.54 10.94 -1.29
C VAL A 197 7.68 9.77 -0.80
N PHE A 198 8.21 8.99 0.14
CA PHE A 198 7.47 7.94 0.84
C PHE A 198 7.56 8.14 2.35
N ASN A 199 6.42 8.04 3.03
CA ASN A 199 6.31 8.14 4.48
C ASN A 199 5.42 7.01 5.01
N LEU A 200 5.74 6.51 6.21
CA LEU A 200 4.97 5.50 6.93
C LEU A 200 4.53 6.08 8.28
N VAL A 201 3.23 6.08 8.54
CA VAL A 201 2.66 6.46 9.84
C VAL A 201 1.81 5.29 10.35
N MET A 202 2.32 4.59 11.36
CA MET A 202 1.65 3.49 12.05
C MET A 202 0.82 4.03 13.21
N GLY A 203 -0.26 3.36 13.57
CA GLY A 203 -1.10 3.71 14.70
C GLY A 203 -2.59 3.52 14.45
N PRO A 204 -3.44 3.92 15.41
CA PRO A 204 -4.87 3.65 15.42
C PRO A 204 -5.58 4.18 14.16
N GLY A 205 -6.32 3.28 13.47
CA GLY A 205 -6.98 3.60 12.21
C GLY A 205 -7.89 4.81 12.28
N ARG A 206 -8.59 4.97 13.41
CA ARG A 206 -9.48 6.11 13.65
C ARG A 206 -8.72 7.44 13.76
N VAL A 207 -7.53 7.45 14.35
CA VAL A 207 -6.74 8.69 14.53
C VAL A 207 -6.00 9.04 13.23
N ILE A 208 -5.16 8.11 12.76
CA ILE A 208 -4.32 8.34 11.58
C ILE A 208 -5.15 8.41 10.30
N GLY A 209 -6.15 7.51 10.17
CA GLY A 209 -7.03 7.48 8.99
C GLY A 209 -7.85 8.76 8.83
N GLU A 210 -8.49 9.25 9.91
CA GLU A 210 -9.23 10.52 9.89
C GLU A 210 -8.33 11.71 9.58
N ALA A 211 -7.17 11.80 10.22
CA ALA A 211 -6.21 12.87 9.97
C ALA A 211 -5.78 12.90 8.51
N LEU A 212 -5.47 11.73 7.92
CA LEU A 212 -5.04 11.62 6.53
C LEU A 212 -6.16 11.97 5.53
N VAL A 213 -7.37 11.45 5.75
CA VAL A 213 -8.54 11.70 4.88
C VAL A 213 -8.93 13.17 4.87
N ASN A 214 -8.86 13.84 6.03
CA ASN A 214 -9.29 15.24 6.17
C ASN A 214 -8.16 16.26 5.91
N HIS A 215 -6.91 15.83 5.71
CA HIS A 215 -5.79 16.75 5.51
C HIS A 215 -5.89 17.52 4.19
N ALA A 216 -5.83 18.85 4.20
CA ALA A 216 -6.04 19.69 3.02
C ALA A 216 -5.09 19.37 1.85
N ASP A 217 -3.81 19.08 2.15
CA ASP A 217 -2.77 18.84 1.14
C ASP A 217 -2.74 17.41 0.60
N VAL A 218 -3.62 16.53 1.07
CA VAL A 218 -3.80 15.19 0.49
C VAL A 218 -4.74 15.28 -0.71
N ALA A 219 -4.22 15.00 -1.90
CA ALA A 219 -4.95 15.10 -3.16
C ALA A 219 -5.86 13.90 -3.45
N ALA A 220 -5.48 12.72 -2.94
CA ALA A 220 -6.25 11.49 -3.13
C ALA A 220 -6.09 10.53 -1.97
N ILE A 221 -7.10 9.68 -1.77
CA ILE A 221 -7.08 8.54 -0.87
C ILE A 221 -7.26 7.25 -1.66
N SER A 222 -6.36 6.28 -1.47
CA SER A 222 -6.57 4.90 -1.90
C SER A 222 -6.73 4.02 -0.66
N PHE A 223 -7.93 3.48 -0.51
CA PHE A 223 -8.35 2.70 0.65
C PHE A 223 -8.63 1.24 0.24
N THR A 224 -8.22 0.30 1.08
CA THR A 224 -8.72 -1.07 1.06
C THR A 224 -9.12 -1.47 2.48
N GLY A 225 -10.36 -1.97 2.64
CA GLY A 225 -10.89 -2.38 3.94
C GLY A 225 -12.39 -2.62 3.94
N SER A 226 -13.05 -2.37 5.07
CA SER A 226 -14.49 -2.63 5.21
C SER A 226 -15.35 -1.63 4.42
N THR A 227 -16.49 -2.10 3.93
CA THR A 227 -17.45 -1.28 3.17
C THR A 227 -17.96 -0.08 3.98
N GLY A 228 -18.20 -0.25 5.28
CA GLY A 228 -18.67 0.86 6.13
C GLY A 228 -17.66 2.00 6.22
N VAL A 229 -16.37 1.68 6.46
CA VAL A 229 -15.29 2.67 6.51
C VAL A 229 -15.07 3.30 5.13
N GLY A 230 -15.04 2.50 4.07
CA GLY A 230 -14.86 3.01 2.70
C GLY A 230 -15.94 4.00 2.27
N ARG A 231 -17.19 3.76 2.63
CA ARG A 231 -18.29 4.71 2.37
C ARG A 231 -18.10 6.05 3.10
N GLY A 232 -17.64 6.00 4.37
CA GLY A 232 -17.31 7.22 5.12
C GLY A 232 -16.17 8.02 4.48
N ILE A 233 -15.11 7.33 4.05
CA ILE A 233 -13.98 7.93 3.33
C ILE A 233 -14.44 8.55 2.00
N ALA A 234 -15.29 7.85 1.24
CA ALA A 234 -15.84 8.39 -0.01
C ALA A 234 -16.60 9.69 0.22
N ALA A 235 -17.48 9.72 1.22
CA ALA A 235 -18.24 10.92 1.55
C ALA A 235 -17.33 12.10 1.92
N ALA A 236 -16.30 11.88 2.75
CA ALA A 236 -15.34 12.91 3.13
C ALA A 236 -14.49 13.40 1.94
N CYS A 237 -14.04 12.50 1.07
CA CYS A 237 -13.30 12.86 -0.14
C CYS A 237 -14.15 13.68 -1.13
N VAL A 238 -15.38 13.28 -1.36
CA VAL A 238 -16.31 14.03 -2.23
C VAL A 238 -16.56 15.44 -1.68
N ALA A 239 -16.81 15.55 -0.38
CA ALA A 239 -17.05 16.85 0.27
C ALA A 239 -15.85 17.79 0.18
N SER A 240 -14.62 17.26 0.11
CA SER A 240 -13.38 18.04 0.02
C SER A 240 -12.77 18.09 -1.40
N GLY A 241 -13.46 17.56 -2.42
CA GLY A 241 -12.98 17.55 -3.82
C GLY A 241 -11.78 16.68 -4.09
N LYS A 242 -11.47 15.70 -3.20
CA LYS A 242 -10.36 14.76 -3.34
C LYS A 242 -10.72 13.59 -4.24
N LYS A 243 -9.73 13.06 -4.95
CA LYS A 243 -9.89 11.78 -5.63
C LYS A 243 -9.92 10.64 -4.63
N VAL A 244 -10.71 9.61 -4.91
CA VAL A 244 -10.82 8.42 -4.04
C VAL A 244 -10.86 7.15 -4.88
N GLN A 245 -10.09 6.15 -4.46
CA GLN A 245 -10.12 4.79 -4.97
C GLN A 245 -10.40 3.85 -3.79
N LEU A 246 -11.41 3.01 -3.92
CA LEU A 246 -11.89 2.13 -2.86
C LEU A 246 -11.87 0.69 -3.32
N GLU A 247 -11.23 -0.17 -2.53
CA GLU A 247 -11.34 -1.61 -2.60
C GLU A 247 -11.96 -2.11 -1.31
N MET A 248 -13.12 -2.74 -1.42
CA MET A 248 -13.91 -3.13 -0.26
C MET A 248 -14.28 -4.61 -0.32
N GLY A 249 -14.68 -5.17 0.82
CA GLY A 249 -15.09 -6.55 0.90
C GLY A 249 -16.33 -6.87 0.08
N GLY A 250 -16.42 -8.12 -0.33
CA GLY A 250 -17.53 -8.69 -1.07
C GLY A 250 -17.84 -10.10 -0.60
N LYS A 251 -18.74 -10.77 -1.31
CA LYS A 251 -19.05 -12.18 -1.19
C LYS A 251 -18.95 -12.81 -2.57
N ASN A 252 -17.82 -13.47 -2.85
CA ASN A 252 -17.58 -14.11 -4.13
C ASN A 252 -18.47 -15.35 -4.26
N PRO A 253 -19.40 -15.41 -5.22
CA PRO A 253 -20.21 -16.59 -5.44
C PRO A 253 -19.38 -17.69 -6.11
N GLN A 254 -19.54 -18.93 -5.65
CA GLN A 254 -19.11 -20.11 -6.38
C GLN A 254 -20.36 -20.85 -6.84
N ILE A 255 -20.50 -21.02 -8.16
CA ILE A 255 -21.64 -21.70 -8.76
C ILE A 255 -21.13 -23.01 -9.33
N VAL A 256 -21.66 -24.13 -8.84
CA VAL A 256 -21.36 -25.48 -9.30
C VAL A 256 -22.52 -25.96 -10.13
N LEU A 257 -22.31 -26.14 -11.44
CA LEU A 257 -23.31 -26.65 -12.37
C LEU A 257 -23.41 -28.19 -12.25
N ASP A 258 -24.44 -28.77 -12.80
CA ASP A 258 -24.73 -30.21 -12.74
C ASP A 258 -23.74 -31.07 -13.55
N ASP A 259 -23.05 -30.49 -14.52
CA ASP A 259 -21.99 -31.08 -15.34
C ASP A 259 -20.58 -30.80 -14.85
N ALA A 260 -20.39 -30.13 -13.70
CA ALA A 260 -19.10 -29.81 -13.16
C ALA A 260 -18.33 -31.03 -12.61
N ASP A 261 -16.98 -30.99 -12.68
CA ASP A 261 -16.14 -31.95 -11.93
C ASP A 261 -16.28 -31.69 -10.42
N LEU A 262 -16.95 -32.60 -9.71
CA LEU A 262 -17.23 -32.47 -8.29
C LEU A 262 -15.97 -32.49 -7.43
N ASN A 263 -14.91 -33.24 -7.81
CA ASN A 263 -13.68 -33.29 -7.05
C ASN A 263 -12.96 -31.91 -7.12
N GLN A 264 -12.88 -31.36 -8.32
CA GLN A 264 -12.34 -30.01 -8.51
C GLN A 264 -13.16 -28.96 -7.80
N ALA A 265 -14.49 -29.04 -7.87
CA ALA A 265 -15.40 -28.09 -7.20
C ALA A 265 -15.22 -28.11 -5.69
N VAL A 266 -15.08 -29.30 -5.07
CA VAL A 266 -14.85 -29.48 -3.63
C VAL A 266 -13.50 -28.89 -3.24
N GLU A 267 -12.43 -29.20 -3.99
CA GLU A 267 -11.09 -28.67 -3.71
C GLU A 267 -11.06 -27.14 -3.79
N LEU A 268 -11.61 -26.55 -4.84
CA LEU A 268 -11.70 -25.11 -5.01
C LEU A 268 -12.54 -24.43 -3.93
N SER A 269 -13.64 -25.09 -3.49
CA SER A 269 -14.47 -24.60 -2.38
C SER A 269 -13.68 -24.56 -1.07
N ALA A 270 -12.94 -25.63 -0.77
CA ALA A 270 -12.13 -25.71 0.42
C ALA A 270 -11.00 -24.65 0.40
N GLN A 271 -10.29 -24.53 -0.71
CA GLN A 271 -9.25 -23.52 -0.88
C GLN A 271 -9.82 -22.09 -0.76
N SER A 272 -10.96 -21.82 -1.39
CA SER A 272 -11.61 -20.52 -1.35
C SER A 272 -12.10 -20.14 0.05
N GLY A 273 -12.58 -21.12 0.82
CA GLY A 273 -13.12 -20.90 2.16
C GLY A 273 -12.06 -20.77 3.27
N PHE A 274 -10.94 -21.47 3.14
CA PHE A 274 -9.99 -21.63 4.25
C PHE A 274 -8.60 -21.02 4.03
N TYR A 275 -8.15 -20.84 2.78
CA TYR A 275 -6.85 -20.25 2.51
C TYR A 275 -6.84 -18.74 2.82
N SER A 276 -5.65 -18.21 3.09
CA SER A 276 -5.45 -16.82 3.53
C SER A 276 -6.28 -16.51 4.78
N THR A 277 -6.26 -17.41 5.78
CA THR A 277 -7.02 -17.30 7.04
C THR A 277 -8.54 -17.13 6.84
N GLY A 278 -9.07 -17.54 5.67
CA GLY A 278 -10.48 -17.35 5.29
C GLY A 278 -10.87 -15.89 4.99
N GLN A 279 -9.90 -15.00 4.80
CA GLN A 279 -10.12 -13.55 4.66
C GLN A 279 -9.59 -13.01 3.33
N ARG A 280 -10.37 -13.20 2.28
CA ARG A 280 -10.15 -12.62 0.95
C ARG A 280 -11.21 -11.58 0.61
N CYS A 281 -10.87 -10.70 -0.33
CA CYS A 281 -11.83 -9.73 -0.89
C CYS A 281 -12.99 -10.42 -1.63
#